data_8ef656f4635183d87339c8c1c71dbd0f
#
_entry.id   8ef656f4635183d87339c8c1c71dbd0f
#
_cell.length_a   1.000
_cell.length_b   1.000
_cell.length_c   1.000
_cell.angle_alpha   90.00
_cell.angle_beta   90.00
_cell.angle_gamma   90.00
#
_symmetry.space_group_name_H-M   'P 1'
#
loop_
_entity.id
_entity.type
_entity.pdbx_description
1 polymer ?
#
loop_
_entity_poly.entity_id
_entity_poly.type
_entity_poly.pdbx_seq_one_letter_code
_entity_poly.pdbx_strand_id
1 'polypeptide(L)'
;MGKYIAKRLGYMVVVALILSLLMFLVYTMIPYDRAVVEGDSYKASLKNNPNAGELYEKKLAEKRHELGTDQNVFIRYLGWVGVAPINGKYQGILQGDFGWSYKYSRPAYDVLKAPMKNTIFINIFATILGLGITIPLGIFCAVHRGSKRDTAVQVGTIVGYSIPVFITSIVFIWLFAIILGWFPVSGMKTPGSDYTGMKKFLDELYYMALPLIVMTFTSLGGMTRYVRASMSEALSLDCI
;
A
#
# COMPACT_ATOMS: atom_id res chain seq x y z
N MET A 1 9.77 5.84 29.64
CA MET A 1 9.76 5.88 28.16
C MET A 1 9.78 4.48 27.56
N GLY A 2 10.74 3.58 27.87
CA GLY A 2 10.83 2.23 27.25
C GLY A 2 9.57 1.38 27.41
N LYS A 3 8.99 1.30 28.62
CA LYS A 3 7.73 0.55 28.87
C LYS A 3 6.55 1.06 28.03
N TYR A 4 6.45 2.36 27.81
CA TYR A 4 5.40 2.95 26.97
C TYR A 4 5.59 2.59 25.48
N ILE A 5 6.82 2.66 24.97
CA ILE A 5 7.14 2.28 23.58
C ILE A 5 6.88 0.80 23.38
N ALA A 6 7.34 -0.08 24.29
CA ALA A 6 7.11 -1.52 24.21
C ALA A 6 5.60 -1.87 24.20
N LYS A 7 4.80 -1.19 25.04
CA LYS A 7 3.34 -1.37 25.07
C LYS A 7 2.70 -0.94 23.74
N ARG A 8 3.13 0.17 23.13
CA ARG A 8 2.62 0.61 21.83
C ARG A 8 3.02 -0.33 20.71
N LEU A 9 4.27 -0.80 20.69
CA LEU A 9 4.71 -1.82 19.71
C LEU A 9 3.90 -3.10 19.85
N GLY A 10 3.62 -3.56 21.09
CA GLY A 10 2.76 -4.71 21.33
C GLY A 10 1.35 -4.51 20.73
N TYR A 11 0.74 -3.37 20.94
CA TYR A 11 -0.56 -3.06 20.33
C TYR A 11 -0.51 -3.02 18.81
N MET A 12 0.55 -2.47 18.21
CA MET A 12 0.72 -2.46 16.75
C MET A 12 0.82 -3.89 16.19
N VAL A 13 1.54 -4.78 16.86
CA VAL A 13 1.62 -6.20 16.46
C VAL A 13 0.25 -6.88 16.54
N VAL A 14 -0.48 -6.68 17.66
CA VAL A 14 -1.83 -7.26 17.82
C VAL A 14 -2.78 -6.75 16.73
N VAL A 15 -2.80 -5.45 16.47
CA VAL A 15 -3.63 -4.86 15.40
C VAL A 15 -3.23 -5.41 14.03
N ALA A 16 -1.93 -5.53 13.75
CA ALA A 16 -1.45 -6.10 12.49
C ALA A 16 -1.89 -7.56 12.32
N LEU A 17 -1.84 -8.37 13.39
CA LEU A 17 -2.31 -9.76 13.36
C LEU A 17 -3.82 -9.85 13.12
N ILE A 18 -4.62 -9.01 13.78
CA ILE A 18 -6.08 -8.97 13.57
C ILE A 18 -6.39 -8.58 12.12
N LEU A 19 -5.75 -7.51 11.61
CA LEU A 19 -5.97 -7.07 10.23
C LEU A 19 -5.52 -8.11 9.21
N SER A 20 -4.37 -8.77 9.43
CA SER A 20 -3.91 -9.83 8.53
C SER A 20 -4.83 -11.04 8.54
N LEU A 21 -5.37 -11.43 9.71
CA LEU A 21 -6.38 -12.49 9.80
C LEU A 21 -7.66 -12.11 9.05
N LEU A 22 -8.17 -10.90 9.26
CA LEU A 22 -9.36 -10.42 8.55
C LEU A 22 -9.16 -10.42 7.03
N MET A 23 -8.02 -9.92 6.56
CA MET A 23 -7.68 -9.94 5.13
C MET A 23 -7.55 -11.36 4.60
N PHE A 24 -6.93 -12.26 5.37
CA PHE A 24 -6.83 -13.68 5.00
C PHE A 24 -8.22 -14.33 4.87
N LEU A 25 -9.13 -14.06 5.82
CA LEU A 25 -10.51 -14.55 5.77
C LEU A 25 -11.24 -14.03 4.53
N VAL A 26 -11.18 -12.72 4.25
CA VAL A 26 -11.78 -12.13 3.05
C VAL A 26 -11.21 -12.77 1.79
N TYR A 27 -9.90 -13.00 1.75
CA TYR A 27 -9.24 -13.64 0.60
C TYR A 27 -9.69 -15.08 0.39
N THR A 28 -9.95 -15.84 1.47
CA THR A 28 -10.46 -17.21 1.38
C THR A 28 -11.92 -17.30 0.93
N MET A 29 -12.67 -16.19 0.97
CA MET A 29 -14.05 -16.12 0.43
C MET A 29 -14.08 -15.95 -1.10
N ILE A 30 -12.96 -15.56 -1.71
CA ILE A 30 -12.87 -15.47 -3.18
C ILE A 30 -12.89 -16.90 -3.72
N PRO A 31 -13.75 -17.22 -4.72
CA PRO A 31 -13.84 -18.54 -5.31
C PRO A 31 -12.63 -18.84 -6.20
N TYR A 32 -11.46 -18.88 -5.59
CA TYR A 32 -10.18 -19.15 -6.24
C TYR A 32 -9.54 -20.37 -5.58
N ASP A 33 -9.55 -21.49 -6.29
CA ASP A 33 -8.89 -22.69 -5.82
C ASP A 33 -7.51 -22.82 -6.48
N ARG A 34 -6.49 -22.64 -5.66
CA ARG A 34 -5.09 -22.76 -6.08
C ARG A 34 -4.77 -24.13 -6.68
N ALA A 35 -5.38 -25.19 -6.14
CA ALA A 35 -5.19 -26.55 -6.65
C ALA A 35 -5.74 -26.72 -8.06
N VAL A 36 -6.85 -26.03 -8.39
CA VAL A 36 -7.43 -26.04 -9.74
C VAL A 36 -6.48 -25.41 -10.74
N VAL A 37 -5.90 -24.23 -10.41
CA VAL A 37 -4.96 -23.53 -11.30
C VAL A 37 -3.70 -24.35 -11.57
N GLU A 38 -3.15 -25.00 -10.54
CA GLU A 38 -2.02 -25.91 -10.70
C GLU A 38 -2.40 -27.22 -11.42
N GLY A 39 -3.66 -27.64 -11.31
CA GLY A 39 -4.18 -28.85 -11.94
C GLY A 39 -4.63 -28.70 -13.40
N ASP A 40 -4.77 -27.47 -13.91
CA ASP A 40 -5.29 -27.24 -15.27
C ASP A 40 -4.44 -27.87 -16.38
N SER A 41 -3.12 -27.87 -16.23
CA SER A 41 -2.22 -28.55 -17.17
C SER A 41 -2.43 -30.07 -17.19
N TYR A 42 -2.69 -30.68 -16.02
CA TYR A 42 -3.00 -32.09 -15.89
C TYR A 42 -4.35 -32.42 -16.52
N LYS A 43 -5.38 -31.58 -16.30
CA LYS A 43 -6.68 -31.72 -16.95
C LYS A 43 -6.56 -31.74 -18.48
N ALA A 44 -5.72 -30.88 -19.03
CA ALA A 44 -5.46 -30.84 -20.47
C ALA A 44 -4.82 -32.14 -21.00
N SER A 45 -3.98 -32.82 -20.21
CA SER A 45 -3.36 -34.10 -20.57
C SER A 45 -4.32 -35.28 -20.55
N LEU A 46 -5.45 -35.16 -19.87
CA LEU A 46 -6.44 -36.23 -19.74
C LEU A 46 -7.53 -36.23 -20.83
N LYS A 47 -7.49 -35.35 -21.81
CA LYS A 47 -8.55 -35.14 -22.81
C LYS A 47 -9.08 -36.42 -23.49
N ASN A 48 -8.26 -37.46 -23.64
CA ASN A 48 -8.61 -38.69 -24.32
C ASN A 48 -8.77 -39.90 -23.36
N ASN A 49 -8.84 -39.68 -22.04
CA ASN A 49 -8.94 -40.75 -21.07
C ASN A 49 -10.40 -40.97 -20.66
N PRO A 50 -10.96 -42.21 -20.74
CA PRO A 50 -12.33 -42.47 -20.33
C PRO A 50 -12.61 -42.11 -18.86
N ASN A 51 -11.61 -42.23 -17.99
CA ASN A 51 -11.70 -41.93 -16.56
C ASN A 51 -11.15 -40.55 -16.20
N ALA A 52 -11.09 -39.61 -17.16
CA ALA A 52 -10.48 -38.30 -16.98
C ALA A 52 -11.06 -37.54 -15.77
N GLY A 53 -12.35 -37.62 -15.53
CA GLY A 53 -13.01 -36.95 -14.40
C GLY A 53 -12.51 -37.43 -13.05
N GLU A 54 -12.51 -38.75 -12.85
CA GLU A 54 -12.10 -39.38 -11.59
C GLU A 54 -10.61 -39.14 -11.29
N LEU A 55 -9.79 -39.30 -12.31
CA LEU A 55 -8.33 -39.03 -12.19
C LEU A 55 -8.03 -37.57 -11.88
N TYR A 56 -8.78 -36.65 -12.47
CA TYR A 56 -8.63 -35.22 -12.19
C TYR A 56 -9.04 -34.89 -10.76
N GLU A 57 -10.20 -35.35 -10.28
CA GLU A 57 -10.66 -35.11 -8.91
C GLU A 57 -9.70 -35.70 -7.87
N LYS A 58 -9.17 -36.90 -8.11
CA LYS A 58 -8.14 -37.50 -7.27
C LYS A 58 -6.88 -36.63 -7.19
N LYS A 59 -6.42 -36.17 -8.34
CA LYS A 59 -5.24 -35.30 -8.41
C LYS A 59 -5.48 -33.95 -7.75
N LEU A 60 -6.70 -33.42 -7.87
CA LEU A 60 -7.11 -32.18 -7.23
C LEU A 60 -7.13 -32.32 -5.69
N ALA A 61 -7.64 -33.44 -5.18
CA ALA A 61 -7.64 -33.74 -3.74
C ALA A 61 -6.21 -33.89 -3.19
N GLU A 62 -5.33 -34.59 -3.90
CA GLU A 62 -3.91 -34.69 -3.56
C GLU A 62 -3.26 -33.31 -3.50
N LYS A 63 -3.53 -32.45 -4.49
CA LYS A 63 -3.01 -31.07 -4.53
C LYS A 63 -3.57 -30.20 -3.41
N ARG A 64 -4.85 -30.29 -3.09
CA ARG A 64 -5.44 -29.58 -1.96
C ARG A 64 -4.79 -29.97 -0.65
N HIS A 65 -4.51 -31.26 -0.48
CA HIS A 65 -3.80 -31.76 0.68
C HIS A 65 -2.36 -31.27 0.72
N GLU A 66 -1.62 -31.35 -0.39
CA GLU A 66 -0.24 -30.86 -0.51
C GLU A 66 -0.13 -29.36 -0.18
N LEU A 67 -1.09 -28.56 -0.65
CA LEU A 67 -1.15 -27.11 -0.42
C LEU A 67 -1.76 -26.75 0.95
N GLY A 68 -2.31 -27.74 1.68
CA GLY A 68 -3.02 -27.54 2.95
C GLY A 68 -4.33 -26.74 2.81
N THR A 69 -4.90 -26.66 1.60
CA THR A 69 -6.14 -25.91 1.35
C THR A 69 -7.38 -26.65 1.81
N ASP A 70 -7.26 -27.94 2.09
CA ASP A 70 -8.27 -28.80 2.71
C ASP A 70 -8.40 -28.61 4.23
N GLN A 71 -7.45 -27.92 4.85
CA GLN A 71 -7.41 -27.70 6.29
C GLN A 71 -8.33 -26.55 6.73
N ASN A 72 -8.62 -26.51 8.05
CA ASN A 72 -9.36 -25.40 8.64
C ASN A 72 -8.70 -24.06 8.35
N VAL A 73 -9.50 -23.05 8.09
CA VAL A 73 -9.04 -21.70 7.71
C VAL A 73 -8.06 -21.09 8.71
N PHE A 74 -8.21 -21.37 10.01
CA PHE A 74 -7.26 -20.89 11.04
C PHE A 74 -5.91 -21.59 10.96
N ILE A 75 -5.88 -22.90 10.68
CA ILE A 75 -4.64 -23.64 10.48
C ILE A 75 -3.94 -23.14 9.22
N ARG A 76 -4.68 -22.89 8.15
CA ARG A 76 -4.18 -22.28 6.91
C ARG A 76 -3.57 -20.88 7.18
N TYR A 77 -4.24 -20.07 7.99
CA TYR A 77 -3.71 -18.76 8.38
C TYR A 77 -2.40 -18.88 9.18
N LEU A 78 -2.36 -19.76 10.18
CA LEU A 78 -1.15 -20.00 10.98
C LEU A 78 0.00 -20.55 10.11
N GLY A 79 -0.31 -21.41 9.15
CA GLY A 79 0.64 -21.90 8.16
C GLY A 79 1.16 -20.79 7.25
N TRP A 80 0.27 -19.91 6.75
CA TRP A 80 0.65 -18.76 5.95
C TRP A 80 1.53 -17.75 6.71
N VAL A 81 1.25 -17.52 8.01
CA VAL A 81 2.14 -16.74 8.88
C VAL A 81 3.47 -17.46 9.10
N GLY A 82 3.49 -18.80 9.10
CA GLY A 82 4.67 -19.64 9.35
C GLY A 82 4.79 -20.10 10.79
N VAL A 83 3.72 -20.03 11.59
CA VAL A 83 3.68 -20.47 13.00
C VAL A 83 3.29 -21.94 13.12
N ALA A 84 2.44 -22.44 12.22
CA ALA A 84 2.04 -23.83 12.16
C ALA A 84 2.63 -24.53 10.93
N PRO A 85 3.00 -25.83 11.04
CA PRO A 85 3.46 -26.57 9.87
C PRO A 85 2.28 -26.92 8.95
N ILE A 86 2.48 -26.79 7.65
CA ILE A 86 1.62 -27.40 6.62
C ILE A 86 2.36 -28.66 6.13
N ASN A 87 1.72 -29.83 6.30
CA ASN A 87 2.31 -31.14 5.95
C ASN A 87 3.73 -31.35 6.53
N GLY A 88 3.92 -30.97 7.80
CA GLY A 88 5.19 -31.15 8.51
C GLY A 88 6.28 -30.12 8.14
N LYS A 89 5.98 -29.14 7.29
CA LYS A 89 6.92 -28.09 6.89
C LYS A 89 6.47 -26.73 7.38
N TYR A 90 7.38 -25.97 8.00
CA TYR A 90 7.16 -24.57 8.33
C TYR A 90 7.54 -23.72 7.12
N GLN A 91 6.53 -23.20 6.42
CA GLN A 91 6.68 -22.36 5.23
C GLN A 91 5.68 -21.23 5.35
N GLY A 92 6.16 -20.00 5.34
CA GLY A 92 5.28 -18.83 5.46
C GLY A 92 6.06 -17.54 5.58
N ILE A 93 5.37 -16.45 5.88
CA ILE A 93 5.95 -15.10 5.93
C ILE A 93 7.15 -15.03 6.89
N LEU A 94 7.07 -15.69 8.06
CA LEU A 94 8.17 -15.69 9.03
C LEU A 94 9.45 -16.40 8.52
N GLN A 95 9.31 -17.31 7.56
CA GLN A 95 10.42 -17.98 6.88
C GLN A 95 10.85 -17.28 5.59
N GLY A 96 10.22 -16.12 5.28
CA GLY A 96 10.48 -15.38 4.04
C GLY A 96 9.78 -15.94 2.80
N ASP A 97 8.87 -16.90 2.99
CA ASP A 97 8.04 -17.45 1.92
C ASP A 97 6.75 -16.63 1.78
N PHE A 98 6.70 -15.78 0.76
CA PHE A 98 5.54 -14.97 0.40
C PHE A 98 4.64 -15.67 -0.62
N GLY A 99 4.94 -16.92 -0.96
CA GLY A 99 4.21 -17.70 -1.96
C GLY A 99 4.59 -17.37 -3.40
N TRP A 100 3.80 -17.90 -4.32
CA TRP A 100 4.02 -17.83 -5.75
C TRP A 100 2.96 -16.97 -6.46
N SER A 101 3.37 -16.15 -7.40
CA SER A 101 2.47 -15.37 -8.26
C SER A 101 2.17 -16.12 -9.55
N TYR A 102 0.94 -16.65 -9.68
CA TYR A 102 0.51 -17.36 -10.88
C TYR A 102 0.40 -16.43 -12.11
N LYS A 103 0.03 -15.17 -11.88
CA LYS A 103 -0.06 -14.17 -12.94
C LYS A 103 1.29 -13.87 -13.59
N TYR A 104 2.36 -13.87 -12.81
CA TYR A 104 3.70 -13.50 -13.26
C TYR A 104 4.66 -14.68 -13.30
N SER A 105 4.22 -15.89 -12.94
CA SER A 105 5.02 -17.15 -12.93
C SER A 105 6.37 -17.01 -12.23
N ARG A 106 6.37 -16.34 -11.05
CA ARG A 106 7.58 -16.12 -10.24
C ARG A 106 7.21 -15.91 -8.77
N PRO A 107 8.18 -15.96 -7.82
CA PRO A 107 7.94 -15.71 -6.41
C PRO A 107 7.21 -14.37 -6.17
N ALA A 108 6.21 -14.36 -5.28
CA ALA A 108 5.41 -13.16 -5.01
C ALA A 108 6.27 -12.00 -4.49
N TYR A 109 7.30 -12.30 -3.71
CA TYR A 109 8.26 -11.30 -3.22
C TYR A 109 8.94 -10.54 -4.37
N ASP A 110 9.37 -11.22 -5.42
CA ASP A 110 10.03 -10.59 -6.58
C ASP A 110 9.08 -9.69 -7.39
N VAL A 111 7.77 -10.02 -7.36
CA VAL A 111 6.73 -9.18 -7.96
C VAL A 111 6.50 -7.92 -7.13
N LEU A 112 6.49 -8.05 -5.81
CA LEU A 112 6.16 -6.95 -4.87
C LEU A 112 7.33 -6.00 -4.61
N LYS A 113 8.57 -6.49 -4.69
CA LYS A 113 9.78 -5.73 -4.32
C LYS A 113 9.89 -4.37 -5.01
N ALA A 114 9.68 -4.32 -6.33
CA ALA A 114 9.80 -3.06 -7.08
C ALA A 114 8.67 -2.07 -6.77
N PRO A 115 7.37 -2.46 -6.81
CA PRO A 115 6.28 -1.56 -6.40
C PRO A 115 6.40 -1.09 -4.94
N MET A 116 6.80 -1.96 -4.01
CA MET A 116 6.99 -1.59 -2.60
C MET A 116 8.05 -0.51 -2.45
N LYS A 117 9.20 -0.67 -3.10
CA LYS A 117 10.27 0.34 -3.09
C LYS A 117 9.73 1.70 -3.55
N ASN A 118 9.02 1.73 -4.67
CA ASN A 118 8.47 2.96 -5.24
C ASN A 118 7.43 3.59 -4.29
N THR A 119 6.54 2.79 -3.72
CA THR A 119 5.53 3.25 -2.75
C THR A 119 6.17 3.84 -1.51
N ILE A 120 7.17 3.17 -0.92
CA ILE A 120 7.89 3.68 0.26
C ILE A 120 8.58 5.00 -0.07
N PHE A 121 9.26 5.06 -1.21
CA PHE A 121 9.99 6.26 -1.64
C PHE A 121 9.04 7.45 -1.82
N ILE A 122 7.95 7.30 -2.57
CA ILE A 122 6.94 8.36 -2.75
C ILE A 122 6.34 8.80 -1.41
N ASN A 123 5.96 7.86 -0.53
CA ASN A 123 5.33 8.19 0.74
C ASN A 123 6.28 8.92 1.70
N ILE A 124 7.57 8.58 1.73
CA ILE A 124 8.55 9.32 2.54
C ILE A 124 8.62 10.78 2.09
N PHE A 125 8.78 11.04 0.79
CA PHE A 125 8.85 12.40 0.27
C PHE A 125 7.53 13.15 0.43
N ALA A 126 6.39 12.50 0.17
CA ALA A 126 5.07 13.09 0.37
C ALA A 126 4.84 13.47 1.84
N THR A 127 5.28 12.63 2.78
CA THR A 127 5.18 12.93 4.21
C THR A 127 6.05 14.12 4.60
N ILE A 128 7.31 14.15 4.15
CA ILE A 128 8.23 15.26 4.44
C ILE A 128 7.68 16.58 3.88
N LEU A 129 7.25 16.59 2.62
CA LEU A 129 6.67 17.78 1.99
C LEU A 129 5.35 18.18 2.65
N GLY A 130 4.47 17.20 2.89
CA GLY A 130 3.19 17.42 3.54
C GLY A 130 3.35 18.06 4.91
N LEU A 131 4.16 17.49 5.79
CA LEU A 131 4.43 18.05 7.12
C LEU A 131 5.18 19.38 7.04
N GLY A 132 6.17 19.48 6.15
CA GLY A 132 6.93 20.70 5.92
C GLY A 132 6.11 21.91 5.50
N ILE A 133 4.97 21.69 4.84
CA ILE A 133 4.03 22.74 4.44
C ILE A 133 2.90 22.90 5.47
N THR A 134 2.31 21.82 5.93
CA THR A 134 1.09 21.88 6.78
C THR A 134 1.41 22.43 8.18
N ILE A 135 2.59 22.12 8.74
CA ILE A 135 2.96 22.61 10.07
C ILE A 135 3.10 24.14 10.07
N PRO A 136 3.93 24.76 9.24
CA PRO A 136 4.03 26.24 9.19
C PRO A 136 2.71 26.90 8.83
N LEU A 137 1.94 26.32 7.90
CA LEU A 137 0.65 26.86 7.48
C LEU A 137 -0.39 26.79 8.60
N GLY A 138 -0.43 25.68 9.36
CA GLY A 138 -1.30 25.53 10.52
C GLY A 138 -0.97 26.48 11.65
N ILE A 139 0.32 26.68 11.96
CA ILE A 139 0.81 27.66 12.94
C ILE A 139 0.43 29.09 12.50
N PHE A 140 0.68 29.42 11.22
CA PHE A 140 0.28 30.71 10.67
C PHE A 140 -1.22 30.99 10.84
N CYS A 141 -2.06 30.00 10.56
CA CYS A 141 -3.52 30.11 10.75
C CYS A 141 -3.92 30.26 12.22
N ALA A 142 -3.21 29.58 13.13
CA ALA A 142 -3.49 29.69 14.57
C ALA A 142 -3.14 31.07 15.12
N VAL A 143 -1.99 31.61 14.75
CA VAL A 143 -1.54 32.97 15.14
C VAL A 143 -2.46 34.06 14.60
N HIS A 144 -3.00 33.85 13.39
CA HIS A 144 -3.91 34.82 12.75
C HIS A 144 -5.39 34.40 12.86
N ARG A 145 -5.75 33.67 13.90
CA ARG A 145 -7.10 33.12 14.08
C ARG A 145 -8.20 34.16 13.91
N GLY A 146 -9.20 33.85 13.08
CA GLY A 146 -10.34 34.73 12.78
C GLY A 146 -10.05 35.84 11.76
N SER A 147 -8.82 35.96 11.26
CA SER A 147 -8.48 36.92 10.20
C SER A 147 -8.93 36.43 8.83
N LYS A 148 -8.98 37.35 7.85
CA LYS A 148 -9.25 37.01 6.43
C LYS A 148 -8.22 36.02 5.86
N ARG A 149 -6.98 36.07 6.34
CA ARG A 149 -5.89 35.15 5.92
C ARG A 149 -6.16 33.74 6.42
N ASP A 150 -6.51 33.58 7.67
CA ASP A 150 -6.91 32.31 8.26
C ASP A 150 -8.11 31.71 7.50
N THR A 151 -9.14 32.53 7.27
CA THR A 151 -10.32 32.08 6.53
C THR A 151 -9.99 31.67 5.09
N ALA A 152 -9.16 32.43 4.37
CA ALA A 152 -8.76 32.11 3.01
C ALA A 152 -8.00 30.76 2.92
N VAL A 153 -7.05 30.52 3.84
CA VAL A 153 -6.33 29.25 3.90
C VAL A 153 -7.29 28.09 4.22
N GLN A 154 -8.19 28.27 5.19
CA GLN A 154 -9.16 27.23 5.54
C GLN A 154 -10.10 26.90 4.37
N VAL A 155 -10.65 27.91 3.69
CA VAL A 155 -11.51 27.68 2.52
C VAL A 155 -10.75 26.99 1.41
N GLY A 156 -9.53 27.44 1.09
CA GLY A 156 -8.69 26.81 0.07
C GLY A 156 -8.37 25.35 0.39
N THR A 157 -8.04 25.06 1.66
CA THR A 157 -7.75 23.69 2.09
C THR A 157 -9.00 22.80 2.11
N ILE A 158 -10.18 23.34 2.45
CA ILE A 158 -11.45 22.62 2.38
C ILE A 158 -11.78 22.25 0.93
N VAL A 159 -11.67 23.19 0.00
CA VAL A 159 -11.89 22.94 -1.42
C VAL A 159 -10.97 21.84 -1.93
N GLY A 160 -9.67 21.93 -1.63
CA GLY A 160 -8.69 20.92 -2.03
C GLY A 160 -8.97 19.53 -1.46
N TYR A 161 -9.43 19.44 -0.22
CA TYR A 161 -9.78 18.18 0.43
C TYR A 161 -11.11 17.58 -0.03
N SER A 162 -12.08 18.44 -0.45
CA SER A 162 -13.42 18.01 -0.86
C SER A 162 -13.44 17.35 -2.25
N ILE A 163 -12.41 17.61 -3.06
CA ILE A 163 -12.30 17.00 -4.39
C ILE A 163 -11.68 15.59 -4.22
N PRO A 164 -12.33 14.53 -4.76
CA PRO A 164 -11.73 13.20 -4.76
C PRO A 164 -10.33 13.21 -5.41
N VAL A 165 -9.36 12.57 -4.74
CA VAL A 165 -7.95 12.59 -5.16
C VAL A 165 -7.72 12.16 -6.60
N PHE A 166 -8.50 11.21 -7.12
CA PHE A 166 -8.37 10.76 -8.51
C PHE A 166 -8.77 11.86 -9.50
N ILE A 167 -9.78 12.70 -9.19
CA ILE A 167 -10.17 13.84 -10.03
C ILE A 167 -9.05 14.88 -10.03
N THR A 168 -8.53 15.23 -8.84
CA THR A 168 -7.39 16.13 -8.72
C THR A 168 -6.19 15.59 -9.53
N SER A 169 -5.90 14.30 -9.44
CA SER A 169 -4.81 13.67 -10.19
C SER A 169 -4.99 13.80 -11.69
N ILE A 170 -6.19 13.53 -12.22
CA ILE A 170 -6.49 13.65 -13.65
C ILE A 170 -6.33 15.09 -14.13
N VAL A 171 -6.87 16.07 -13.38
CA VAL A 171 -6.74 17.50 -13.72
C VAL A 171 -5.28 17.93 -13.73
N PHE A 172 -4.48 17.49 -12.74
CA PHE A 172 -3.05 17.83 -12.67
C PHE A 172 -2.25 17.19 -13.80
N ILE A 173 -2.51 15.91 -14.14
CA ILE A 173 -1.89 15.26 -15.30
C ILE A 173 -2.24 16.00 -16.57
N TRP A 174 -3.54 16.30 -16.79
CA TRP A 174 -3.99 17.02 -17.98
C TRP A 174 -3.33 18.39 -18.11
N LEU A 175 -3.31 19.17 -17.03
CA LEU A 175 -2.74 20.52 -17.06
C LEU A 175 -1.21 20.50 -17.14
N PHE A 176 -0.53 19.82 -16.21
CA PHE A 176 0.91 19.95 -16.05
C PHE A 176 1.72 18.99 -16.92
N ALA A 177 1.18 17.81 -17.25
CA ALA A 177 1.90 16.86 -18.08
C ALA A 177 1.49 16.97 -19.57
N ILE A 178 0.19 17.17 -19.89
CA ILE A 178 -0.27 17.17 -21.29
C ILE A 178 -0.23 18.57 -21.88
N ILE A 179 -0.82 19.58 -21.24
CA ILE A 179 -0.88 20.94 -21.79
C ILE A 179 0.46 21.66 -21.65
N LEU A 180 1.01 21.70 -20.43
CA LEU A 180 2.24 22.45 -20.13
C LEU A 180 3.51 21.66 -20.43
N GLY A 181 3.44 20.32 -20.49
CA GLY A 181 4.60 19.47 -20.75
C GLY A 181 5.69 19.54 -19.67
N TRP A 182 5.34 19.97 -18.44
CA TRP A 182 6.32 20.17 -17.38
C TRP A 182 6.75 18.87 -16.71
N PHE A 183 5.85 17.87 -16.68
CA PHE A 183 6.09 16.60 -16.01
C PHE A 183 5.73 15.41 -16.91
N PRO A 184 6.32 14.23 -16.69
CA PRO A 184 5.94 13.04 -17.43
C PRO A 184 4.54 12.56 -17.03
N VAL A 185 3.80 12.00 -17.99
CA VAL A 185 2.45 11.47 -17.77
C VAL A 185 2.46 10.23 -16.91
N SER A 186 3.50 9.39 -17.02
CA SER A 186 3.61 8.11 -16.30
C SER A 186 5.04 7.63 -16.23
N GLY A 187 5.28 6.60 -15.39
CA GLY A 187 6.59 6.00 -15.22
C GLY A 187 7.27 6.40 -13.91
N MET A 188 8.46 5.84 -13.67
CA MET A 188 9.30 6.11 -12.50
C MET A 188 10.73 6.52 -12.90
N LYS A 189 11.04 6.50 -14.19
CA LYS A 189 12.34 6.89 -14.76
C LYS A 189 12.19 7.13 -16.26
N THR A 190 13.15 7.81 -16.84
CA THR A 190 13.24 7.99 -18.30
C THR A 190 13.39 6.65 -19.01
N PRO A 191 12.49 6.29 -19.96
CA PRO A 191 12.58 5.05 -20.72
C PRO A 191 13.93 4.90 -21.42
N GLY A 192 14.53 3.70 -21.34
CA GLY A 192 15.83 3.42 -21.95
C GLY A 192 17.04 4.06 -21.27
N SER A 193 16.87 4.77 -20.15
CA SER A 193 17.99 5.36 -19.43
C SER A 193 18.62 4.37 -18.45
N ASP A 194 19.95 4.30 -18.46
CA ASP A 194 20.76 3.58 -17.47
C ASP A 194 21.51 4.53 -16.54
N TYR A 195 20.81 5.58 -16.05
CA TYR A 195 21.40 6.53 -15.14
C TYR A 195 21.81 5.89 -13.80
N THR A 196 22.93 6.34 -13.26
CA THR A 196 23.48 5.89 -11.98
C THR A 196 23.72 7.08 -11.04
N GLY A 197 23.87 6.81 -9.75
CA GLY A 197 24.18 7.83 -8.74
C GLY A 197 23.16 8.97 -8.69
N MET A 198 23.67 10.22 -8.59
CA MET A 198 22.85 11.42 -8.45
C MET A 198 21.93 11.65 -9.65
N LYS A 199 22.36 11.34 -10.87
CA LYS A 199 21.53 11.50 -12.08
C LYS A 199 20.30 10.62 -12.05
N LYS A 200 20.44 9.37 -11.58
CA LYS A 200 19.32 8.46 -11.38
C LYS A 200 18.34 8.98 -10.33
N PHE A 201 18.85 9.47 -9.21
CA PHE A 201 18.03 10.04 -8.14
C PHE A 201 17.21 11.24 -8.62
N LEU A 202 17.82 12.16 -9.36
CA LEU A 202 17.14 13.33 -9.93
C LEU A 202 16.09 12.94 -10.98
N ASP A 203 16.37 11.94 -11.80
CA ASP A 203 15.41 11.40 -12.76
C ASP A 203 14.20 10.77 -12.06
N GLU A 204 14.41 9.91 -11.06
CA GLU A 204 13.34 9.34 -10.25
C GLU A 204 12.52 10.44 -9.53
N LEU A 205 13.18 11.48 -9.00
CA LEU A 205 12.51 12.61 -8.36
C LEU A 205 11.67 13.42 -9.34
N TYR A 206 12.15 13.65 -10.56
CA TYR A 206 11.40 14.34 -11.61
C TYR A 206 10.10 13.57 -11.99
N TYR A 207 10.18 12.24 -12.13
CA TYR A 207 9.02 11.40 -12.39
C TYR A 207 8.04 11.35 -11.22
N MET A 208 8.52 11.51 -9.99
CA MET A 208 7.66 11.56 -8.81
C MET A 208 7.08 12.95 -8.53
N ALA A 209 7.58 14.01 -9.16
CA ALA A 209 7.20 15.39 -8.82
C ALA A 209 5.68 15.62 -8.88
N LEU A 210 5.03 15.20 -9.96
CA LEU A 210 3.59 15.38 -10.12
C LEU A 210 2.76 14.57 -9.08
N PRO A 211 3.00 13.26 -8.86
CA PRO A 211 2.39 12.52 -7.75
C PRO A 211 2.61 13.18 -6.39
N LEU A 212 3.81 13.66 -6.09
CA LEU A 212 4.12 14.34 -4.82
C LEU A 212 3.33 15.64 -4.66
N ILE A 213 3.21 16.45 -5.71
CA ILE A 213 2.41 17.67 -5.69
C ILE A 213 0.94 17.33 -5.38
N VAL A 214 0.37 16.34 -6.06
CA VAL A 214 -1.02 15.91 -5.84
C VAL A 214 -1.22 15.40 -4.42
N MET A 215 -0.36 14.49 -3.93
CA MET A 215 -0.46 13.92 -2.58
C MET A 215 -0.31 15.02 -1.52
N THR A 216 0.62 15.92 -1.69
CA THR A 216 0.81 17.06 -0.78
C THR A 216 -0.42 17.94 -0.79
N PHE A 217 -0.90 18.36 -1.96
CA PHE A 217 -2.09 19.22 -2.09
C PHE A 217 -3.31 18.62 -1.39
N THR A 218 -3.60 17.34 -1.61
CA THR A 218 -4.74 16.67 -0.98
C THR A 218 -4.59 16.48 0.53
N SER A 219 -3.36 16.37 1.04
CA SER A 219 -3.10 16.24 2.48
C SER A 219 -3.21 17.56 3.25
N LEU A 220 -3.04 18.72 2.57
CA LEU A 220 -3.05 20.04 3.21
C LEU A 220 -4.33 20.29 4.03
N GLY A 221 -5.49 19.90 3.52
CA GLY A 221 -6.78 20.20 4.14
C GLY A 221 -6.97 19.62 5.54
N GLY A 222 -6.65 18.35 5.73
CA GLY A 222 -6.81 17.66 7.01
C GLY A 222 -5.75 18.09 8.03
N MET A 223 -4.48 18.01 7.63
CA MET A 223 -3.35 18.25 8.54
C MET A 223 -3.25 19.72 8.98
N THR A 224 -3.44 20.67 8.07
CA THR A 224 -3.39 22.10 8.42
C THR A 224 -4.44 22.45 9.48
N ARG A 225 -5.66 21.92 9.36
CA ARG A 225 -6.71 22.14 10.36
C ARG A 225 -6.38 21.51 11.71
N TYR A 226 -5.82 20.30 11.69
CA TYR A 226 -5.39 19.64 12.90
C TYR A 226 -4.29 20.44 13.63
N VAL A 227 -3.23 20.84 12.94
CA VAL A 227 -2.15 21.67 13.49
C VAL A 227 -2.70 23.00 14.01
N ARG A 228 -3.57 23.66 13.23
CA ARG A 228 -4.21 24.93 13.64
C ARG A 228 -5.02 24.76 14.93
N ALA A 229 -5.81 23.69 15.05
CA ALA A 229 -6.60 23.43 16.25
C ALA A 229 -5.71 23.23 17.48
N SER A 230 -4.72 22.34 17.38
CA SER A 230 -3.78 22.04 18.46
C SER A 230 -2.96 23.28 18.88
N MET A 231 -2.51 24.08 17.91
CA MET A 231 -1.77 25.31 18.18
C MET A 231 -2.67 26.40 18.79
N SER A 232 -3.93 26.51 18.34
CA SER A 232 -4.88 27.46 18.93
C SER A 232 -5.20 27.11 20.39
N GLU A 233 -5.29 25.81 20.72
CA GLU A 233 -5.44 25.33 22.08
C GLU A 233 -4.20 25.65 22.92
N ALA A 234 -3.00 25.33 22.42
CA ALA A 234 -1.74 25.64 23.11
C ALA A 234 -1.56 27.13 23.38
N LEU A 235 -1.89 28.00 22.42
CA LEU A 235 -1.83 29.46 22.57
C LEU A 235 -2.86 30.03 23.54
N SER A 236 -3.93 29.27 23.89
CA SER A 236 -4.93 29.69 24.87
C SER A 236 -4.60 29.24 26.29
N LEU A 237 -3.55 28.46 26.50
CA LEU A 237 -3.10 28.08 27.83
C LEU A 237 -2.29 29.24 28.46
N ASP A 238 -2.56 29.55 29.73
CA ASP A 238 -1.90 30.63 30.49
C ASP A 238 -0.38 30.42 30.70
N CYS A 239 0.23 29.47 29.99
CA CYS A 239 1.63 29.11 30.09
C CYS A 239 2.54 29.82 29.03
N ILE A 240 1.97 30.69 28.21
CA ILE A 240 2.71 31.40 27.12
C ILE A 240 2.43 32.92 27.30
#